data_8408774f9769a2f397ae1d25fb92f002
#
_entry.id   8408774f9769a2f397ae1d25fb92f002
#
_cell.length_a   1.000
_cell.length_b   1.000
_cell.length_c   1.000
_cell.angle_alpha   90.00
_cell.angle_beta   90.00
_cell.angle_gamma   90.00
#
_symmetry.space_group_name_H-M   'P 1'
#
loop_
_entity.id
_entity.type
_entity.pdbx_description
1 polymer ?
#
loop_
_entity_poly.entity_id
_entity_poly.type
_entity_poly.pdbx_seq_one_letter_code
_entity_poly.pdbx_strand_id
1 'polypeptide(L)'
;MTQSRSVFKHELAEYLEISQGTVSDDTLRSTRRTLFSFDSLLVAENADRVTETAINHWIRELQQINAPKTASDKVSYLRKFLRYLQYKGYSVFMPACPKTSDSYVPYIFSDREIQTLLSCADSWANRHTDPKTRRTDMEFCMLLRMLLGCGFRLGEPLAARVKDINFRNGTILIRHAKNNKQRVVPMDRTLTEMLERYCIAMGIKTEPESCLFPAARGQEFSVSKGTFDFRFRNLLRETGLYVQEKSHSRGQCLHCFRHYFAIHSFAQAEKNGRPTDDSVPFLSVYLGHHDMDETEKYLKFSGDMFPEYTELFEDYAAGVFTEVAYEEK
;
A
#
# COMPACT_ATOMS: atom_id res chain seq x y z
N MET A 1 -4.08 -4.59 -28.01
CA MET A 1 -2.68 -4.50 -27.51
C MET A 1 -1.99 -3.39 -28.27
N THR A 2 -1.52 -2.35 -27.56
CA THR A 2 -0.78 -1.26 -28.20
C THR A 2 0.58 -1.81 -28.64
N GLN A 3 0.85 -1.85 -29.93
CA GLN A 3 2.18 -2.23 -30.46
C GLN A 3 3.06 -0.99 -30.50
N SER A 4 4.34 -1.14 -30.11
CA SER A 4 5.37 -0.13 -30.34
C SER A 4 5.51 0.14 -31.85
N ARG A 5 5.68 1.41 -32.21
CA ARG A 5 5.79 1.87 -33.60
C ARG A 5 7.10 2.62 -33.85
N SER A 6 7.89 2.90 -32.82
CA SER A 6 9.20 3.57 -33.00
C SER A 6 10.23 2.64 -33.59
N VAL A 7 11.42 3.19 -33.88
CA VAL A 7 12.59 2.44 -34.33
C VAL A 7 13.07 1.41 -33.29
N PHE A 8 12.69 1.56 -32.02
CA PHE A 8 13.07 0.66 -30.90
C PHE A 8 12.03 -0.44 -30.60
N LYS A 9 11.09 -0.70 -31.50
CA LYS A 9 10.00 -1.66 -31.24
C LYS A 9 10.50 -3.08 -30.90
N HIS A 10 11.63 -3.51 -31.48
CA HIS A 10 12.23 -4.81 -31.23
C HIS A 10 12.88 -4.86 -29.84
N GLU A 11 13.69 -3.87 -29.52
CA GLU A 11 14.38 -3.72 -28.24
C GLU A 11 13.37 -3.58 -27.09
N LEU A 12 12.29 -2.85 -27.32
CA LEU A 12 11.22 -2.68 -26.36
C LEU A 12 10.49 -4.01 -26.07
N ALA A 13 10.19 -4.78 -27.11
CA ALA A 13 9.55 -6.09 -26.98
C ALA A 13 10.47 -7.07 -26.22
N GLU A 14 11.75 -7.17 -26.64
CA GLU A 14 12.75 -8.01 -26.00
C GLU A 14 12.98 -7.64 -24.53
N TYR A 15 13.09 -6.33 -24.22
CA TYR A 15 13.25 -5.86 -22.84
C TYR A 15 12.04 -6.23 -21.96
N LEU A 16 10.82 -6.09 -22.49
CA LEU A 16 9.61 -6.46 -21.75
C LEU A 16 9.50 -7.97 -21.54
N GLU A 17 9.96 -8.77 -22.49
CA GLU A 17 10.02 -10.24 -22.36
C GLU A 17 11.05 -10.66 -21.29
N ILE A 18 12.26 -10.10 -21.33
CA ILE A 18 13.29 -10.33 -20.28
C ILE A 18 12.79 -9.89 -18.91
N SER A 19 12.03 -8.80 -18.86
CA SER A 19 11.45 -8.31 -17.61
C SER A 19 10.34 -9.21 -17.07
N GLN A 20 9.70 -10.01 -17.92
CA GLN A 20 8.70 -10.99 -17.51
C GLN A 20 9.37 -12.09 -16.67
N GLY A 21 8.89 -12.29 -15.45
CA GLY A 21 9.48 -13.25 -14.51
C GLY A 21 10.59 -12.68 -13.60
N THR A 22 11.15 -11.49 -13.93
CA THR A 22 12.15 -10.84 -13.07
C THR A 22 11.55 -9.78 -12.15
N VAL A 23 10.38 -9.24 -12.52
CA VAL A 23 9.63 -8.25 -11.74
C VAL A 23 8.19 -8.72 -11.52
N SER A 24 7.49 -8.12 -10.55
CA SER A 24 6.06 -8.42 -10.34
C SER A 24 5.21 -7.96 -11.54
N ASP A 25 4.04 -8.60 -11.74
CA ASP A 25 3.10 -8.27 -12.81
C ASP A 25 2.64 -6.80 -12.77
N ASP A 26 2.47 -6.22 -11.56
CA ASP A 26 2.12 -4.81 -11.39
C ASP A 26 3.26 -3.90 -11.85
N THR A 27 4.50 -4.25 -11.52
CA THR A 27 5.70 -3.54 -11.98
C THR A 27 5.85 -3.66 -13.50
N LEU A 28 5.67 -4.85 -14.05
CA LEU A 28 5.73 -5.07 -15.50
C LEU A 28 4.67 -4.27 -16.24
N ARG A 29 3.43 -4.24 -15.73
CA ARG A 29 2.35 -3.40 -16.29
C ARG A 29 2.69 -1.91 -16.27
N SER A 30 3.23 -1.44 -15.16
CA SER A 30 3.63 -0.04 -15.00
C SER A 30 4.79 0.32 -15.93
N THR A 31 5.80 -0.56 -16.00
CA THR A 31 6.93 -0.43 -16.93
C THR A 31 6.43 -0.38 -18.37
N ARG A 32 5.59 -1.32 -18.77
CA ARG A 32 5.02 -1.37 -20.12
C ARG A 32 4.30 -0.08 -20.49
N ARG A 33 3.38 0.40 -19.61
CA ARG A 33 2.64 1.65 -19.85
C ARG A 33 3.57 2.84 -20.00
N THR A 34 4.60 2.91 -19.16
CA THR A 34 5.58 3.99 -19.18
C THR A 34 6.39 3.99 -20.46
N LEU A 35 6.92 2.84 -20.86
CA LEU A 35 7.74 2.73 -22.07
C LEU A 35 6.93 2.96 -23.34
N PHE A 36 5.66 2.49 -23.40
CA PHE A 36 4.79 2.83 -24.53
C PHE A 36 4.43 4.32 -24.61
N SER A 37 4.30 5.01 -23.47
CA SER A 37 4.13 6.48 -23.46
C SER A 37 5.33 7.18 -24.05
N PHE A 38 6.54 6.77 -23.70
CA PHE A 38 7.78 7.30 -24.28
C PHE A 38 7.92 6.95 -25.76
N ASP A 39 7.64 5.70 -26.16
CA ASP A 39 7.63 5.25 -27.54
C ASP A 39 6.68 6.08 -28.42
N SER A 40 5.50 6.41 -27.91
CA SER A 40 4.52 7.24 -28.60
C SER A 40 5.04 8.66 -28.86
N LEU A 41 5.80 9.23 -27.94
CA LEU A 41 6.44 10.53 -28.14
C LEU A 41 7.52 10.45 -29.20
N LEU A 42 8.38 9.43 -29.17
CA LEU A 42 9.41 9.23 -30.21
C LEU A 42 8.80 9.12 -31.62
N VAL A 43 7.66 8.42 -31.73
CA VAL A 43 6.92 8.31 -32.99
C VAL A 43 6.35 9.67 -33.42
N ALA A 44 5.77 10.43 -32.51
CA ALA A 44 5.19 11.74 -32.78
C ALA A 44 6.25 12.76 -33.24
N GLU A 45 7.47 12.67 -32.72
CA GLU A 45 8.62 13.51 -33.07
C GLU A 45 9.40 12.99 -34.31
N ASN A 46 8.98 11.86 -34.89
CA ASN A 46 9.74 11.14 -35.96
C ASN A 46 11.21 10.91 -35.57
N ALA A 47 11.44 10.60 -34.26
CA ALA A 47 12.78 10.44 -33.74
C ALA A 47 13.38 9.07 -34.12
N ASP A 48 14.55 9.08 -34.73
CA ASP A 48 15.34 7.89 -35.08
C ASP A 48 16.30 7.46 -33.95
N ARG A 49 16.46 8.29 -32.94
CA ARG A 49 17.33 8.07 -31.80
C ARG A 49 16.76 8.68 -30.50
N VAL A 50 17.24 8.18 -29.37
CA VAL A 50 16.89 8.72 -28.05
C VAL A 50 17.82 9.89 -27.72
N THR A 51 17.36 11.10 -27.95
CA THR A 51 18.10 12.33 -27.65
C THR A 51 17.80 12.87 -26.28
N GLU A 52 18.68 13.69 -25.74
CA GLU A 52 18.44 14.44 -24.50
C GLU A 52 17.19 15.32 -24.62
N THR A 53 16.98 15.96 -25.76
CA THR A 53 15.81 16.82 -25.98
C THR A 53 14.52 16.06 -25.90
N ALA A 54 14.40 14.90 -26.56
CA ALA A 54 13.19 14.05 -26.50
C ALA A 54 12.91 13.55 -25.07
N ILE A 55 13.95 13.10 -24.35
CA ILE A 55 13.79 12.66 -22.95
C ILE A 55 13.34 13.81 -22.06
N ASN A 56 13.97 14.98 -22.14
CA ASN A 56 13.63 16.14 -21.32
C ASN A 56 12.23 16.68 -21.66
N HIS A 57 11.79 16.56 -22.90
CA HIS A 57 10.42 16.88 -23.30
C HIS A 57 9.43 15.93 -22.61
N TRP A 58 9.63 14.62 -22.72
CA TRP A 58 8.78 13.63 -22.07
C TRP A 58 8.73 13.79 -20.56
N ILE A 59 9.86 14.07 -19.89
CA ILE A 59 9.90 14.29 -18.44
C ILE A 59 9.07 15.52 -18.05
N ARG A 60 9.12 16.61 -18.82
CA ARG A 60 8.30 17.81 -18.57
C ARG A 60 6.80 17.49 -18.68
N GLU A 61 6.38 16.76 -19.72
CA GLU A 61 4.98 16.32 -19.84
C GLU A 61 4.57 15.44 -18.65
N LEU A 62 5.41 14.49 -18.23
CA LEU A 62 5.12 13.67 -17.06
C LEU A 62 4.92 14.48 -15.79
N GLN A 63 5.73 15.52 -15.57
CA GLN A 63 5.65 16.37 -14.39
C GLN A 63 4.39 17.24 -14.36
N GLN A 64 3.83 17.60 -15.53
CA GLN A 64 2.59 18.36 -15.61
C GLN A 64 1.36 17.54 -15.22
N ILE A 65 1.34 16.23 -15.53
CA ILE A 65 0.15 15.38 -15.36
C ILE A 65 0.25 14.38 -14.21
N ASN A 66 1.43 14.23 -13.58
CA ASN A 66 1.63 13.27 -12.50
C ASN A 66 2.17 13.92 -11.24
N ALA A 67 1.85 13.30 -10.09
CA ALA A 67 2.53 13.63 -8.84
C ALA A 67 4.06 13.44 -8.96
N PRO A 68 4.88 14.26 -8.26
CA PRO A 68 6.34 14.20 -8.35
C PRO A 68 6.93 12.80 -8.19
N LYS A 69 6.42 12.04 -7.21
CA LYS A 69 6.85 10.64 -6.98
C LYS A 69 6.52 9.74 -8.15
N THR A 70 5.32 9.86 -8.73
CA THR A 70 4.90 9.06 -9.88
C THR A 70 5.75 9.38 -11.12
N ALA A 71 6.06 10.66 -11.35
CA ALA A 71 6.95 11.07 -12.44
C ALA A 71 8.36 10.47 -12.24
N SER A 72 8.92 10.55 -11.04
CA SER A 72 10.22 9.96 -10.69
C SER A 72 10.25 8.45 -10.91
N ASP A 73 9.21 7.72 -10.48
CA ASP A 73 9.09 6.27 -10.69
C ASP A 73 9.04 5.91 -12.18
N LYS A 74 8.28 6.67 -12.99
CA LYS A 74 8.23 6.48 -14.45
C LYS A 74 9.60 6.74 -15.11
N VAL A 75 10.31 7.78 -14.69
CA VAL A 75 11.67 8.04 -15.18
C VAL A 75 12.62 6.90 -14.77
N SER A 76 12.45 6.34 -13.58
CA SER A 76 13.23 5.17 -13.14
C SER A 76 12.99 3.94 -14.04
N TYR A 77 11.75 3.69 -14.49
CA TYR A 77 11.46 2.62 -15.46
C TYR A 77 12.11 2.89 -16.82
N LEU A 78 12.02 4.12 -17.31
CA LEU A 78 12.70 4.50 -18.56
C LEU A 78 14.22 4.30 -18.44
N ARG A 79 14.85 4.73 -17.35
CA ARG A 79 16.30 4.56 -17.12
C ARG A 79 16.75 3.11 -17.20
N LYS A 80 15.94 2.16 -16.71
CA LYS A 80 16.25 0.72 -16.82
C LYS A 80 16.26 0.27 -18.28
N PHE A 81 15.31 0.72 -19.07
CA PHE A 81 15.27 0.44 -20.50
C PHE A 81 16.44 1.13 -21.26
N LEU A 82 16.77 2.37 -20.92
CA LEU A 82 17.92 3.05 -21.53
C LEU A 82 19.25 2.35 -21.21
N ARG A 83 19.43 1.80 -20.01
CA ARG A 83 20.61 0.96 -19.70
C ARG A 83 20.65 -0.31 -20.56
N TYR A 84 19.50 -0.92 -20.78
CA TYR A 84 19.40 -2.06 -21.70
C TYR A 84 19.79 -1.67 -23.12
N LEU A 85 19.34 -0.51 -23.64
CA LEU A 85 19.76 0.00 -24.95
C LEU A 85 21.27 0.26 -25.00
N GLN A 86 21.86 0.83 -23.94
CA GLN A 86 23.33 1.00 -23.84
C GLN A 86 24.06 -0.34 -23.90
N TYR A 87 23.55 -1.34 -23.21
CA TYR A 87 24.10 -2.70 -23.29
C TYR A 87 24.03 -3.30 -24.71
N LYS A 88 22.99 -2.97 -25.47
CA LYS A 88 22.84 -3.34 -26.91
C LYS A 88 23.70 -2.50 -27.85
N GLY A 89 24.48 -1.54 -27.35
CA GLY A 89 25.39 -0.70 -28.13
C GLY A 89 24.79 0.62 -28.61
N TYR A 90 23.58 0.97 -28.21
CA TYR A 90 22.98 2.27 -28.57
C TYR A 90 23.59 3.42 -27.75
N SER A 91 23.89 4.53 -28.39
CA SER A 91 24.24 5.76 -27.70
C SER A 91 22.96 6.48 -27.28
N VAL A 92 22.68 6.52 -25.99
CA VAL A 92 21.47 7.13 -25.41
C VAL A 92 21.82 8.02 -24.21
N PHE A 93 21.13 9.15 -24.08
CA PHE A 93 21.25 10.02 -22.93
C PHE A 93 20.58 9.37 -21.70
N MET A 94 21.22 9.49 -20.52
CA MET A 94 20.70 8.95 -19.25
C MET A 94 20.20 10.10 -18.35
N PRO A 95 18.88 10.29 -18.23
CA PRO A 95 18.33 11.38 -17.43
C PRO A 95 18.53 11.16 -15.93
N ALA A 96 18.61 12.25 -15.16
CA ALA A 96 18.44 12.20 -13.73
C ALA A 96 16.97 11.94 -13.36
N CYS A 97 16.73 11.20 -12.26
CA CYS A 97 15.37 11.11 -11.74
C CYS A 97 14.96 12.45 -11.10
N PRO A 98 13.74 12.94 -11.36
CA PRO A 98 13.23 14.12 -10.68
C PRO A 98 13.30 13.96 -9.15
N LYS A 99 13.73 15.02 -8.48
CA LYS A 99 13.73 15.05 -7.01
C LYS A 99 12.30 14.94 -6.48
N THR A 100 12.12 14.15 -5.46
CA THR A 100 10.84 14.02 -4.75
C THR A 100 11.02 14.47 -3.31
N SER A 101 10.06 15.23 -2.78
CA SER A 101 9.97 15.47 -1.35
C SER A 101 9.13 14.35 -0.72
N ASP A 102 9.59 13.77 0.37
CA ASP A 102 8.80 12.80 1.15
C ASP A 102 7.91 13.56 2.15
N SER A 103 6.98 14.36 1.61
CA SER A 103 6.04 15.18 2.39
C SER A 103 4.68 14.49 2.59
N TYR A 104 4.62 13.17 2.32
CA TYR A 104 3.38 12.43 2.48
C TYR A 104 3.08 12.19 3.97
N VAL A 105 1.99 12.78 4.43
CA VAL A 105 1.38 12.47 5.74
C VAL A 105 0.17 11.58 5.48
N PRO A 106 0.14 10.34 5.98
CA PRO A 106 -1.02 9.47 5.83
C PRO A 106 -2.20 10.00 6.65
N TYR A 107 -3.42 9.73 6.18
CA TYR A 107 -4.60 9.91 7.03
C TYR A 107 -4.60 8.83 8.11
N ILE A 108 -4.77 9.22 9.36
CA ILE A 108 -4.84 8.31 10.51
C ILE A 108 -6.21 8.44 11.13
N PHE A 109 -6.95 7.32 11.15
CA PHE A 109 -8.28 7.27 11.74
C PHE A 109 -8.20 7.32 13.27
N SER A 110 -9.10 8.07 13.88
CA SER A 110 -9.36 7.98 15.32
C SER A 110 -10.14 6.70 15.68
N ASP A 111 -10.12 6.31 16.93
CA ASP A 111 -10.88 5.16 17.44
C ASP A 111 -12.38 5.28 17.15
N ARG A 112 -12.93 6.50 17.28
CA ARG A 112 -14.33 6.80 16.98
C ARG A 112 -14.67 6.59 15.51
N GLU A 113 -13.80 7.03 14.62
CA GLU A 113 -13.98 6.83 13.18
C GLU A 113 -13.90 5.35 12.81
N ILE A 114 -12.94 4.61 13.38
CA ILE A 114 -12.84 3.14 13.21
C ILE A 114 -14.11 2.45 13.65
N GLN A 115 -14.64 2.76 14.85
CA GLN A 115 -15.89 2.21 15.34
C GLN A 115 -17.07 2.52 14.42
N THR A 116 -17.15 3.75 13.92
CA THR A 116 -18.20 4.18 12.99
C THR A 116 -18.12 3.40 11.68
N LEU A 117 -16.92 3.26 11.11
CA LEU A 117 -16.70 2.49 9.88
C LEU A 117 -17.07 1.01 10.04
N LEU A 118 -16.63 0.37 11.12
CA LEU A 118 -16.95 -1.05 11.38
C LEU A 118 -18.45 -1.26 11.57
N SER A 119 -19.11 -0.41 12.38
CA SER A 119 -20.55 -0.52 12.65
C SER A 119 -21.38 -0.32 11.37
N CYS A 120 -21.00 0.64 10.53
CA CYS A 120 -21.67 0.87 9.26
C CYS A 120 -21.46 -0.31 8.30
N ALA A 121 -20.23 -0.85 8.17
CA ALA A 121 -19.94 -2.00 7.34
C ALA A 121 -20.75 -3.24 7.79
N ASP A 122 -20.85 -3.49 9.09
CA ASP A 122 -21.65 -4.60 9.64
C ASP A 122 -23.15 -4.45 9.30
N SER A 123 -23.66 -3.23 9.25
CA SER A 123 -25.05 -2.97 8.85
C SER A 123 -25.33 -3.38 7.42
N TRP A 124 -24.33 -3.30 6.53
CA TRP A 124 -24.50 -3.70 5.12
C TRP A 124 -24.79 -5.19 4.97
N ALA A 125 -24.01 -6.04 5.68
CA ALA A 125 -24.21 -7.50 5.66
C ALA A 125 -25.60 -7.94 6.15
N ASN A 126 -26.22 -7.13 7.01
CA ASN A 126 -27.56 -7.38 7.52
C ASN A 126 -28.67 -6.75 6.65
N ARG A 127 -28.40 -5.65 5.98
CA ARG A 127 -29.36 -4.87 5.19
C ARG A 127 -29.60 -5.44 3.79
N HIS A 128 -28.57 -5.96 3.15
CA HIS A 128 -28.66 -6.47 1.79
C HIS A 128 -29.20 -7.91 1.79
N THR A 129 -30.24 -8.13 0.99
CA THR A 129 -30.90 -9.44 0.85
C THR A 129 -30.38 -10.23 -0.36
N ASP A 130 -29.84 -9.55 -1.38
CA ASP A 130 -29.22 -10.21 -2.52
C ASP A 130 -28.01 -11.04 -2.09
N PRO A 131 -28.00 -12.37 -2.37
CA PRO A 131 -26.95 -13.26 -1.86
C PRO A 131 -25.54 -12.87 -2.29
N LYS A 132 -25.36 -12.33 -3.52
CA LYS A 132 -24.05 -11.92 -4.03
C LYS A 132 -23.53 -10.69 -3.31
N THR A 133 -24.39 -9.68 -3.16
CA THR A 133 -24.06 -8.44 -2.46
C THR A 133 -23.74 -8.72 -0.99
N ARG A 134 -24.64 -9.48 -0.31
CA ARG A 134 -24.47 -9.87 1.08
C ARG A 134 -23.15 -10.62 1.32
N ARG A 135 -22.80 -11.55 0.41
CA ARG A 135 -21.52 -12.26 0.46
C ARG A 135 -20.34 -11.28 0.44
N THR A 136 -20.34 -10.36 -0.52
CA THR A 136 -19.25 -9.37 -0.65
C THR A 136 -19.23 -8.39 0.54
N ASP A 137 -20.36 -8.11 1.18
CA ASP A 137 -20.41 -7.31 2.41
C ASP A 137 -19.77 -8.07 3.56
N MET A 138 -20.05 -9.36 3.73
CA MET A 138 -19.41 -10.19 4.74
C MET A 138 -17.89 -10.28 4.52
N GLU A 139 -17.46 -10.43 3.28
CA GLU A 139 -16.04 -10.41 2.89
C GLU A 139 -15.39 -9.07 3.26
N PHE A 140 -16.07 -7.96 2.97
CA PHE A 140 -15.58 -6.63 3.27
C PHE A 140 -15.47 -6.38 4.78
N CYS A 141 -16.48 -6.76 5.56
CA CYS A 141 -16.46 -6.66 7.02
C CYS A 141 -15.29 -7.45 7.64
N MET A 142 -15.04 -8.68 7.13
CA MET A 142 -13.94 -9.50 7.63
C MET A 142 -12.58 -8.92 7.21
N LEU A 143 -12.45 -8.45 5.98
CA LEU A 143 -11.23 -7.80 5.49
C LEU A 143 -10.85 -6.58 6.34
N LEU A 144 -11.80 -5.69 6.64
CA LEU A 144 -11.54 -4.52 7.50
C LEU A 144 -10.97 -4.94 8.87
N ARG A 145 -11.53 -5.99 9.46
CA ARG A 145 -11.06 -6.51 10.75
C ARG A 145 -9.67 -7.11 10.68
N MET A 146 -9.36 -7.82 9.60
CA MET A 146 -8.01 -8.36 9.39
C MET A 146 -6.98 -7.25 9.15
N LEU A 147 -7.34 -6.20 8.39
CA LEU A 147 -6.46 -5.06 8.18
C LEU A 147 -6.21 -4.31 9.49
N LEU A 148 -7.26 -4.13 10.30
CA LEU A 148 -7.21 -3.46 11.59
C LEU A 148 -6.45 -4.27 12.65
N GLY A 149 -6.74 -5.57 12.79
CA GLY A 149 -6.19 -6.40 13.86
C GLY A 149 -4.80 -6.98 13.58
N CYS A 150 -4.34 -6.98 12.30
CA CYS A 150 -3.04 -7.54 11.93
C CYS A 150 -2.17 -6.56 11.12
N GLY A 151 -2.67 -5.38 10.78
CA GLY A 151 -1.91 -4.41 10.00
C GLY A 151 -1.47 -4.91 8.62
N PHE A 152 -2.20 -5.83 7.99
CA PHE A 152 -1.86 -6.39 6.69
C PHE A 152 -1.80 -5.34 5.57
N ARG A 153 -0.95 -5.57 4.57
CA ARG A 153 -1.12 -4.93 3.27
C ARG A 153 -2.32 -5.56 2.56
N LEU A 154 -3.16 -4.78 1.91
CA LEU A 154 -4.41 -5.26 1.27
C LEU A 154 -4.22 -6.54 0.43
N GLY A 155 -3.11 -6.65 -0.28
CA GLY A 155 -2.82 -7.84 -1.10
C GLY A 155 -2.51 -9.11 -0.32
N GLU A 156 -2.14 -9.02 0.95
CA GLU A 156 -1.73 -10.17 1.75
C GLU A 156 -2.93 -11.06 2.14
N PRO A 157 -4.01 -10.54 2.76
CA PRO A 157 -5.19 -11.35 3.02
C PRO A 157 -5.92 -11.78 1.74
N LEU A 158 -5.86 -10.99 0.66
CA LEU A 158 -6.45 -11.37 -0.63
C LEU A 158 -5.73 -12.53 -1.31
N ALA A 159 -4.44 -12.70 -1.07
CA ALA A 159 -3.65 -13.82 -1.59
C ALA A 159 -3.70 -15.05 -0.67
N ALA A 160 -4.22 -14.91 0.56
CA ALA A 160 -4.26 -16.00 1.53
C ALA A 160 -5.32 -17.04 1.17
N ARG A 161 -5.01 -18.30 1.51
CA ARG A 161 -5.92 -19.44 1.40
C ARG A 161 -6.29 -19.96 2.78
N VAL A 162 -7.37 -20.72 2.87
CA VAL A 162 -7.83 -21.29 4.15
C VAL A 162 -6.75 -22.16 4.81
N LYS A 163 -5.95 -22.91 4.03
CA LYS A 163 -4.82 -23.71 4.54
C LYS A 163 -3.70 -22.91 5.20
N ASP A 164 -3.64 -21.60 4.94
CA ASP A 164 -2.63 -20.73 5.52
C ASP A 164 -2.99 -20.32 6.96
N ILE A 165 -4.21 -20.64 7.41
CA ILE A 165 -4.72 -20.28 8.75
C ILE A 165 -4.62 -21.46 9.69
N ASN A 166 -3.99 -21.27 10.83
CA ASN A 166 -4.02 -22.19 11.95
C ASN A 166 -4.98 -21.64 13.02
N PHE A 167 -6.24 -22.07 12.97
CA PHE A 167 -7.27 -21.61 13.92
C PHE A 167 -7.00 -22.04 15.37
N ARG A 168 -6.28 -23.16 15.59
CA ARG A 168 -5.93 -23.64 16.94
C ARG A 168 -4.92 -22.71 17.61
N ASN A 169 -3.93 -22.26 16.86
CA ASN A 169 -2.85 -21.42 17.39
C ASN A 169 -3.10 -19.93 17.14
N GLY A 170 -4.19 -19.55 16.45
CA GLY A 170 -4.47 -18.16 16.09
C GLY A 170 -3.40 -17.54 15.22
N THR A 171 -2.95 -18.24 14.17
CA THR A 171 -1.89 -17.71 13.29
C THR A 171 -2.26 -17.84 11.82
N ILE A 172 -1.73 -16.94 10.99
CA ILE A 172 -1.85 -16.98 9.54
C ILE A 172 -0.46 -16.87 8.88
N LEU A 173 -0.21 -17.73 7.90
CA LEU A 173 1.01 -17.71 7.09
C LEU A 173 0.82 -16.80 5.88
N ILE A 174 1.57 -15.71 5.81
CA ILE A 174 1.61 -14.83 4.64
C ILE A 174 2.73 -15.31 3.71
N ARG A 175 2.32 -15.92 2.57
CA ARG A 175 3.27 -16.52 1.59
C ARG A 175 3.81 -15.50 0.60
N HIS A 176 2.96 -14.55 0.18
CA HIS A 176 3.26 -13.61 -0.91
C HIS A 176 3.37 -12.19 -0.37
N ALA A 177 4.36 -11.93 0.51
CA ALA A 177 4.69 -10.57 0.88
C ALA A 177 5.49 -9.88 -0.23
N LYS A 178 5.50 -8.56 -0.24
CA LYS A 178 6.41 -7.76 -1.06
C LYS A 178 7.84 -8.27 -0.80
N ASN A 179 8.60 -8.66 -1.82
CA ASN A 179 9.94 -9.27 -1.76
C ASN A 179 9.99 -10.79 -1.48
N ASN A 180 8.93 -11.52 -1.72
CA ASN A 180 8.88 -13.01 -1.60
C ASN A 180 9.25 -13.57 -0.19
N LYS A 181 9.25 -12.73 0.84
CA LYS A 181 9.48 -13.17 2.22
C LYS A 181 8.17 -13.69 2.81
N GLN A 182 8.24 -14.91 3.36
CA GLN A 182 7.12 -15.47 4.11
C GLN A 182 7.23 -15.06 5.57
N ARG A 183 6.07 -14.89 6.24
CA ARG A 183 6.02 -14.67 7.67
C ARG A 183 4.75 -15.25 8.27
N VAL A 184 4.83 -15.69 9.51
CA VAL A 184 3.67 -16.07 10.32
C VAL A 184 3.24 -14.87 11.13
N VAL A 185 1.95 -14.55 11.07
CA VAL A 185 1.36 -13.43 11.78
C VAL A 185 0.39 -13.98 12.83
N PRO A 186 0.61 -13.73 14.13
CA PRO A 186 -0.35 -14.07 15.17
C PRO A 186 -1.57 -13.15 15.11
N MET A 187 -2.73 -13.71 15.36
CA MET A 187 -4.01 -13.03 15.49
C MET A 187 -4.50 -13.15 16.93
N ASP A 188 -5.16 -12.11 17.42
CA ASP A 188 -5.82 -12.23 18.71
C ASP A 188 -6.95 -13.28 18.66
N ARG A 189 -7.37 -13.73 19.85
CA ARG A 189 -8.37 -14.77 19.97
C ARG A 189 -9.71 -14.37 19.34
N THR A 190 -10.14 -13.14 19.57
CA THR A 190 -11.43 -12.63 19.05
C THR A 190 -11.43 -12.61 17.53
N LEU A 191 -10.36 -12.09 16.90
CA LEU A 191 -10.21 -12.07 15.46
C LEU A 191 -10.17 -13.49 14.88
N THR A 192 -9.47 -14.42 15.54
CA THR A 192 -9.39 -15.83 15.13
C THR A 192 -10.76 -16.50 15.13
N GLU A 193 -11.54 -16.32 16.21
CA GLU A 193 -12.90 -16.86 16.32
C GLU A 193 -13.84 -16.24 15.27
N MET A 194 -13.74 -14.94 15.01
CA MET A 194 -14.53 -14.26 13.98
C MET A 194 -14.16 -14.76 12.58
N LEU A 195 -12.88 -14.96 12.30
CA LEU A 195 -12.40 -15.49 11.01
C LEU A 195 -12.89 -16.93 10.80
N GLU A 196 -12.90 -17.75 11.84
CA GLU A 196 -13.43 -19.11 11.77
C GLU A 196 -14.94 -19.12 11.45
N ARG A 197 -15.72 -18.29 12.15
CA ARG A 197 -17.17 -18.12 11.88
C ARG A 197 -17.42 -17.61 10.47
N TYR A 198 -16.60 -16.67 10.00
CA TYR A 198 -16.65 -16.19 8.63
C TYR A 198 -16.40 -17.33 7.63
N CYS A 199 -15.36 -18.15 7.81
CA CYS A 199 -15.06 -19.27 6.91
C CYS A 199 -16.20 -20.31 6.88
N ILE A 200 -16.87 -20.55 8.03
CA ILE A 200 -18.04 -21.42 8.10
C ILE A 200 -19.21 -20.80 7.32
N ALA A 201 -19.53 -19.52 7.58
CA ALA A 201 -20.64 -18.83 6.89
C ALA A 201 -20.44 -18.72 5.38
N MET A 202 -19.19 -18.59 4.94
CA MET A 202 -18.83 -18.58 3.52
C MET A 202 -18.79 -19.97 2.88
N GLY A 203 -18.88 -21.04 3.67
CA GLY A 203 -18.80 -22.43 3.22
C GLY A 203 -17.42 -22.85 2.73
N ILE A 204 -16.35 -22.19 3.19
CA ILE A 204 -14.96 -22.45 2.78
C ILE A 204 -14.11 -23.12 3.86
N LYS A 205 -14.62 -23.29 5.07
CA LYS A 205 -13.85 -23.80 6.23
C LYS A 205 -13.20 -25.16 5.96
N THR A 206 -13.85 -26.01 5.19
CA THR A 206 -13.39 -27.36 4.82
C THR A 206 -12.68 -27.42 3.47
N GLU A 207 -12.42 -26.28 2.84
CA GLU A 207 -11.81 -26.17 1.52
C GLU A 207 -10.39 -25.54 1.65
N PRO A 208 -9.34 -26.31 1.95
CA PRO A 208 -8.01 -25.75 2.25
C PRO A 208 -7.44 -24.86 1.14
N GLU A 209 -7.72 -25.21 -0.11
CA GLU A 209 -7.23 -24.49 -1.30
C GLU A 209 -8.08 -23.28 -1.67
N SER A 210 -9.24 -23.09 -1.03
CA SER A 210 -10.08 -21.93 -1.30
C SER A 210 -9.36 -20.64 -0.92
N CYS A 211 -9.52 -19.60 -1.76
CA CYS A 211 -9.15 -18.25 -1.39
C CYS A 211 -9.93 -17.84 -0.13
N LEU A 212 -9.29 -17.05 0.73
CA LEU A 212 -9.95 -16.55 1.93
C LEU A 212 -11.10 -15.57 1.58
N PHE A 213 -10.95 -14.82 0.50
CA PHE A 213 -11.95 -13.90 -0.05
C PHE A 213 -12.29 -14.26 -1.50
N PRO A 214 -13.02 -15.36 -1.75
CA PRO A 214 -13.27 -15.82 -3.12
C PRO A 214 -14.26 -14.90 -3.83
N ALA A 215 -13.98 -14.54 -5.09
CA ALA A 215 -14.82 -13.65 -5.88
C ALA A 215 -16.25 -14.18 -6.11
N ALA A 216 -16.40 -15.52 -6.13
CA ALA A 216 -17.67 -16.22 -6.08
C ALA A 216 -17.44 -17.62 -5.50
N ARG A 217 -18.52 -18.29 -5.07
CA ARG A 217 -18.43 -19.64 -4.52
C ARG A 217 -17.78 -20.61 -5.52
N GLY A 218 -16.76 -21.32 -5.08
CA GLY A 218 -16.05 -22.31 -5.90
C GLY A 218 -15.07 -21.70 -6.92
N GLN A 219 -14.81 -20.37 -6.89
CA GLN A 219 -13.81 -19.76 -7.74
C GLN A 219 -12.43 -19.74 -7.08
N GLU A 220 -11.40 -20.03 -7.88
CA GLU A 220 -10.00 -19.97 -7.47
C GLU A 220 -9.46 -18.54 -7.33
N PHE A 221 -10.23 -17.53 -7.74
CA PHE A 221 -9.83 -16.14 -7.77
C PHE A 221 -10.38 -15.37 -6.58
N SER A 222 -9.52 -14.60 -5.93
CA SER A 222 -9.92 -13.67 -4.90
C SER A 222 -10.68 -12.45 -5.47
N VAL A 223 -11.48 -11.81 -4.61
CA VAL A 223 -12.09 -10.51 -4.92
C VAL A 223 -11.01 -9.50 -5.30
N SER A 224 -11.29 -8.68 -6.31
CA SER A 224 -10.32 -7.68 -6.76
C SER A 224 -10.09 -6.58 -5.72
N LYS A 225 -8.86 -6.07 -5.65
CA LYS A 225 -8.54 -4.90 -4.82
C LYS A 225 -9.46 -3.72 -5.14
N GLY A 226 -9.74 -3.47 -6.42
CA GLY A 226 -10.60 -2.38 -6.86
C GLY A 226 -12.03 -2.47 -6.34
N THR A 227 -12.57 -3.68 -6.14
CA THR A 227 -13.88 -3.89 -5.53
C THR A 227 -13.90 -3.40 -4.09
N PHE A 228 -12.88 -3.75 -3.32
CA PHE A 228 -12.78 -3.32 -1.92
C PHE A 228 -12.46 -1.83 -1.78
N ASP A 229 -11.62 -1.27 -2.65
CA ASP A 229 -11.37 0.18 -2.69
C ASP A 229 -12.64 0.97 -3.04
N PHE A 230 -13.47 0.45 -3.95
CA PHE A 230 -14.75 1.06 -4.28
C PHE A 230 -15.72 1.01 -3.09
N ARG A 231 -15.84 -0.15 -2.42
CA ARG A 231 -16.66 -0.31 -1.22
C ARG A 231 -16.20 0.59 -0.09
N PHE A 232 -14.91 0.70 0.12
CA PHE A 232 -14.36 1.57 1.16
C PHE A 232 -14.70 3.05 0.91
N ARG A 233 -14.60 3.52 -0.31
CA ARG A 233 -15.03 4.88 -0.66
C ARG A 233 -16.52 5.12 -0.41
N ASN A 234 -17.36 4.12 -0.70
CA ASN A 234 -18.80 4.21 -0.40
C ASN A 234 -19.05 4.23 1.12
N LEU A 235 -18.33 3.41 1.88
CA LEU A 235 -18.39 3.40 3.34
C LEU A 235 -18.01 4.77 3.93
N LEU A 236 -16.94 5.38 3.46
CA LEU A 236 -16.52 6.72 3.88
C LEU A 236 -17.60 7.78 3.58
N ARG A 237 -18.27 7.68 2.42
CA ARG A 237 -19.36 8.61 2.08
C ARG A 237 -20.59 8.42 2.96
N GLU A 238 -21.00 7.17 3.18
CA GLU A 238 -22.17 6.83 4.00
C GLU A 238 -21.98 7.24 5.47
N THR A 239 -20.76 7.11 5.98
CA THR A 239 -20.41 7.54 7.36
C THR A 239 -20.14 9.03 7.49
N GLY A 240 -20.15 9.78 6.39
CA GLY A 240 -19.80 11.20 6.38
C GLY A 240 -18.32 11.51 6.65
N LEU A 241 -17.47 10.48 6.63
CA LEU A 241 -16.02 10.62 6.88
C LEU A 241 -15.22 10.88 5.61
N TYR A 242 -15.86 10.86 4.43
CA TYR A 242 -15.16 11.07 3.17
C TYR A 242 -14.58 12.48 3.07
N VAL A 243 -13.27 12.57 2.92
CA VAL A 243 -12.55 13.82 2.64
C VAL A 243 -12.20 13.85 1.16
N GLN A 244 -12.60 14.93 0.48
CA GLN A 244 -12.26 15.09 -0.93
C GLN A 244 -10.75 15.26 -1.08
N GLU A 245 -10.14 14.40 -1.88
CA GLU A 245 -8.71 14.44 -2.14
C GLU A 245 -8.32 15.70 -2.90
N LYS A 246 -7.24 16.35 -2.45
CA LYS A 246 -6.58 17.39 -3.25
C LYS A 246 -5.86 16.71 -4.41
N SER A 247 -5.72 17.42 -5.53
CA SER A 247 -4.95 16.90 -6.68
C SER A 247 -3.59 16.36 -6.22
N HIS A 248 -3.29 15.12 -6.61
CA HIS A 248 -2.05 14.42 -6.29
C HIS A 248 -1.80 14.07 -4.80
N SER A 249 -2.78 14.28 -3.91
CA SER A 249 -2.71 13.76 -2.54
C SER A 249 -3.20 12.31 -2.48
N ARG A 250 -2.64 11.52 -1.56
CA ARG A 250 -3.24 10.24 -1.18
C ARG A 250 -4.21 10.50 -0.05
N GLY A 251 -5.49 10.34 -0.32
CA GLY A 251 -6.53 10.46 0.69
C GLY A 251 -6.70 9.20 1.54
N GLN A 252 -7.87 9.10 2.14
CA GLN A 252 -8.28 7.95 2.93
C GLN A 252 -8.34 6.69 2.06
N CYS A 253 -7.64 5.64 2.48
CA CYS A 253 -7.61 4.37 1.76
C CYS A 253 -7.49 3.20 2.75
N LEU A 254 -7.71 1.97 2.28
CA LEU A 254 -7.60 0.77 3.12
C LEU A 254 -6.22 0.61 3.78
N HIS A 255 -5.17 1.20 3.22
CA HIS A 255 -3.84 1.18 3.83
C HIS A 255 -3.75 2.00 5.13
N CYS A 256 -4.68 2.95 5.34
CA CYS A 256 -4.76 3.74 6.57
C CYS A 256 -5.04 2.86 7.80
N PHE A 257 -5.70 1.70 7.65
CA PHE A 257 -5.87 0.73 8.73
C PHE A 257 -4.54 0.15 9.22
N ARG A 258 -3.58 -0.04 8.31
CA ARG A 258 -2.23 -0.48 8.69
C ARG A 258 -1.45 0.62 9.40
N HIS A 259 -1.62 1.87 9.03
CA HIS A 259 -1.05 3.00 9.77
C HIS A 259 -1.63 3.08 11.18
N TYR A 260 -2.95 2.98 11.30
CA TYR A 260 -3.63 2.89 12.59
C TYR A 260 -3.08 1.74 13.46
N PHE A 261 -3.02 0.51 12.92
CA PHE A 261 -2.47 -0.64 13.62
C PHE A 261 -1.04 -0.39 14.13
N ALA A 262 -0.17 0.16 13.29
CA ALA A 262 1.22 0.39 13.64
C ALA A 262 1.35 1.40 14.80
N ILE A 263 0.62 2.52 14.73
CA ILE A 263 0.63 3.56 15.77
C ILE A 263 0.07 3.02 17.08
N HIS A 264 -1.06 2.32 17.04
CA HIS A 264 -1.65 1.71 18.23
C HIS A 264 -0.76 0.62 18.85
N SER A 265 0.01 -0.12 18.02
CA SER A 265 0.99 -1.10 18.50
C SER A 265 2.11 -0.43 19.30
N PHE A 266 2.60 0.73 18.86
CA PHE A 266 3.58 1.50 19.62
C PHE A 266 2.99 2.03 20.93
N ALA A 267 1.81 2.67 20.87
CA ALA A 267 1.14 3.18 22.07
C ALA A 267 0.86 2.08 23.11
N GLN A 268 0.47 0.89 22.64
CA GLN A 268 0.25 -0.26 23.53
C GLN A 268 1.56 -0.78 24.12
N ALA A 269 2.66 -0.79 23.37
CA ALA A 269 3.97 -1.20 23.86
C ALA A 269 4.47 -0.25 24.95
N GLU A 270 4.31 1.06 24.77
CA GLU A 270 4.66 2.09 25.76
C GLU A 270 3.83 1.95 27.04
N LYS A 271 2.50 1.76 26.92
CA LYS A 271 1.62 1.49 28.08
C LYS A 271 2.06 0.25 28.86
N ASN A 272 2.66 -0.73 28.20
CA ASN A 272 3.22 -1.94 28.81
C ASN A 272 4.70 -1.77 29.26
N GLY A 273 5.22 -0.55 29.26
CA GLY A 273 6.57 -0.23 29.76
C GLY A 273 7.71 -0.59 28.79
N ARG A 274 7.40 -0.86 27.51
CA ARG A 274 8.45 -1.08 26.50
C ARG A 274 8.70 0.23 25.75
N PRO A 275 9.94 0.75 25.74
CA PRO A 275 10.28 1.93 24.96
C PRO A 275 9.95 1.77 23.48
N THR A 276 9.55 2.87 22.83
CA THR A 276 9.19 2.90 21.42
C THR A 276 10.32 2.39 20.53
N ASP A 277 11.57 2.83 20.77
CA ASP A 277 12.75 2.42 19.99
C ASP A 277 12.96 0.90 20.05
N ASP A 278 12.76 0.29 21.22
CA ASP A 278 12.86 -1.16 21.40
C ASP A 278 11.74 -1.92 20.67
N SER A 279 10.64 -1.26 20.35
CA SER A 279 9.48 -1.84 19.67
C SER A 279 9.61 -1.83 18.15
N VAL A 280 10.44 -0.92 17.57
CA VAL A 280 10.62 -0.80 16.11
C VAL A 280 11.06 -2.10 15.44
N PRO A 281 12.09 -2.84 15.91
CA PRO A 281 12.52 -4.08 15.26
C PRO A 281 11.42 -5.15 15.25
N PHE A 282 10.67 -5.29 16.35
CA PHE A 282 9.59 -6.28 16.47
C PHE A 282 8.44 -5.95 15.51
N LEU A 283 8.01 -4.69 15.49
CA LEU A 283 6.93 -4.26 14.61
C LEU A 283 7.36 -4.32 13.13
N SER A 284 8.61 -4.02 12.82
CA SER A 284 9.18 -4.13 11.48
C SER A 284 9.09 -5.58 10.95
N VAL A 285 9.50 -6.56 11.75
CA VAL A 285 9.40 -7.99 11.42
C VAL A 285 7.94 -8.41 11.29
N TYR A 286 7.08 -8.03 12.24
CA TYR A 286 5.66 -8.36 12.23
C TYR A 286 4.97 -7.85 10.97
N LEU A 287 5.18 -6.57 10.64
CA LEU A 287 4.60 -5.94 9.45
C LEU A 287 5.26 -6.42 8.14
N GLY A 288 6.44 -7.05 8.20
CA GLY A 288 7.21 -7.47 7.02
C GLY A 288 7.71 -6.28 6.21
N HIS A 289 8.32 -5.30 6.89
CA HIS A 289 9.05 -4.21 6.27
C HIS A 289 10.41 -4.70 5.75
N HIS A 290 10.93 -4.03 4.72
CA HIS A 290 12.24 -4.36 4.17
C HIS A 290 13.37 -3.86 5.06
N ASP A 291 13.20 -2.67 5.59
CA ASP A 291 14.09 -1.96 6.48
C ASP A 291 13.31 -1.36 7.67
N MET A 292 14.03 -0.91 8.68
CA MET A 292 13.41 -0.30 9.86
C MET A 292 12.89 1.10 9.57
N ASP A 293 13.47 1.80 8.59
CA ASP A 293 13.06 3.16 8.20
C ASP A 293 11.57 3.22 7.80
N GLU A 294 11.04 2.12 7.18
CA GLU A 294 9.61 2.02 6.88
C GLU A 294 8.75 2.02 8.16
N THR A 295 9.28 1.51 9.27
CA THR A 295 8.59 1.44 10.57
C THR A 295 8.78 2.71 11.39
N GLU A 296 9.99 3.27 11.38
CA GLU A 296 10.32 4.52 12.08
C GLU A 296 9.49 5.71 11.59
N LYS A 297 9.03 5.67 10.34
CA LYS A 297 8.12 6.71 9.81
C LYS A 297 6.84 6.85 10.64
N TYR A 298 6.38 5.79 11.29
CA TYR A 298 5.19 5.86 12.15
C TYR A 298 5.46 6.64 13.45
N LEU A 299 6.70 6.70 13.91
CA LEU A 299 7.08 7.48 15.10
C LEU A 299 6.89 8.98 14.87
N LYS A 300 7.14 9.45 13.66
CA LYS A 300 6.94 10.85 13.28
C LYS A 300 5.47 11.28 13.34
N PHE A 301 4.55 10.31 13.24
CA PHE A 301 3.11 10.58 13.25
C PHE A 301 2.50 10.40 14.65
N SER A 302 3.19 9.73 15.59
CA SER A 302 2.66 9.53 16.95
C SER A 302 2.65 10.82 17.76
N GLY A 303 3.61 11.72 17.61
CA GLY A 303 3.67 13.00 18.31
C GLY A 303 2.46 13.90 18.04
N ASP A 304 2.03 13.98 16.78
CA ASP A 304 0.88 14.81 16.38
C ASP A 304 -0.48 14.24 16.83
N MET A 305 -0.54 12.93 17.11
CA MET A 305 -1.78 12.23 17.48
C MET A 305 -1.99 12.07 18.99
N PHE A 306 -0.97 12.26 19.77
CA PHE A 306 -1.03 12.16 21.23
C PHE A 306 -0.53 13.49 21.84
N PRO A 307 -1.36 14.56 21.81
CA PRO A 307 -1.02 15.84 22.40
C PRO A 307 -0.68 15.73 23.89
N GLU A 308 -1.24 14.73 24.58
CA GLU A 308 -0.91 14.42 25.98
C GLU A 308 0.57 14.10 26.21
N TYR A 309 1.26 13.51 25.23
CA TYR A 309 2.70 13.24 25.29
C TYR A 309 3.54 14.47 24.90
N THR A 310 2.99 15.30 24.01
CA THR A 310 3.63 16.58 23.64
C THR A 310 3.60 17.54 24.84
N GLU A 311 2.49 17.63 25.55
CA GLU A 311 2.40 18.39 26.82
C GLU A 311 3.33 17.87 27.89
N LEU A 312 3.42 16.54 28.07
CA LEU A 312 4.36 15.93 29.02
C LEU A 312 5.83 16.18 28.63
N PHE A 313 6.15 16.19 27.32
CA PHE A 313 7.49 16.49 26.85
C PHE A 313 7.80 17.99 26.97
N GLU A 314 6.83 18.87 26.69
CA GLU A 314 6.97 20.32 26.88
C GLU A 314 7.15 20.67 28.36
N ASP A 315 6.40 20.05 29.27
CA ASP A 315 6.57 20.19 30.71
C ASP A 315 7.94 19.67 31.19
N TYR A 316 8.39 18.53 30.66
CA TYR A 316 9.72 18.00 30.95
C TYR A 316 10.82 18.91 30.38
N ALA A 317 10.68 19.36 29.15
CA ALA A 317 11.62 20.26 28.49
C ALA A 317 11.71 21.62 29.17
N ALA A 318 10.58 22.18 29.60
CA ALA A 318 10.52 23.42 30.38
C ALA A 318 11.23 23.29 31.76
N GLY A 319 11.23 22.10 32.35
CA GLY A 319 11.96 21.79 33.59
C GLY A 319 13.45 21.60 33.42
N VAL A 320 13.90 21.18 32.23
CA VAL A 320 15.32 20.85 31.94
C VAL A 320 16.02 21.99 31.20
N PHE A 321 15.30 22.71 30.34
CA PHE A 321 15.83 23.85 29.58
C PHE A 321 15.16 25.13 30.06
N THR A 322 15.70 25.75 31.11
CA THR A 322 15.34 27.12 31.50
C THR A 322 15.64 28.06 30.34
N GLU A 323 14.68 28.96 30.03
CA GLU A 323 14.78 29.95 28.95
C GLU A 323 16.16 30.56 28.83
N VAL A 324 16.84 30.32 27.73
CA VAL A 324 18.01 31.09 27.34
C VAL A 324 17.49 32.35 26.68
N ALA A 325 17.49 33.45 27.42
CA ALA A 325 17.20 34.75 26.89
C ALA A 325 18.19 35.09 25.77
N TYR A 326 17.72 35.12 24.52
CA TYR A 326 18.49 35.70 23.43
C TYR A 326 18.44 37.21 23.58
N GLU A 327 19.56 37.80 24.01
CA GLU A 327 19.77 39.24 23.82
C GLU A 327 20.03 39.49 22.33
N GLU A 328 19.06 40.12 21.68
CA GLU A 328 19.23 40.70 20.34
C GLU A 328 20.30 41.81 20.44
N LYS A 329 21.38 41.68 19.69
CA LYS A 329 22.33 42.73 19.38
C LYS A 329 22.14 43.17 17.94
#